data_f0403689c07013bd099f539d1987e474
#
_entry.id   f0403689c07013bd099f539d1987e474
#
_cell.length_a   1.000
_cell.length_b   1.000
_cell.length_c   1.000
_cell.angle_alpha   90.00
_cell.angle_beta   90.00
_cell.angle_gamma   90.00
#
_symmetry.space_group_name_H-M   'P 1'
#
loop_
_entity.id
_entity.type
_entity.pdbx_description
1 polymer ?
#
loop_
_entity_poly.entity_id
_entity_poly.type
_entity_poly.pdbx_seq_one_letter_code
_entity_poly.pdbx_strand_id
1 'polypeptide(L)'
;MADLLLELGVAFAAIAVAGALANRLGQSVIPFYIVSGMLLGEFVLGRIALPVVGEAFVTESVFLSLGAELGIVLLLFFLGLEFNLTRLLARRRAITRAGTIDLGINFGVGLVFGWLVFGAPVPAVLVAGIVYISSSAVITKSLIDLGWIANDEAEPLLGTLVYEDLFIAVYLAV
;
A
#
# COMPACT_ATOMS: atom_id res chain seq x y z
N MET A 1 -4.65 14.38 27.63
CA MET A 1 -4.20 15.45 26.70
C MET A 1 -2.68 15.47 26.56
N ALA A 2 -1.90 15.35 27.63
CA ALA A 2 -0.44 15.27 27.54
C ALA A 2 0.02 14.04 26.75
N ASP A 3 -0.61 12.90 26.98
CA ASP A 3 -0.30 11.63 26.30
C ASP A 3 -0.58 11.70 24.80
N LEU A 4 -1.68 12.31 24.38
CA LEU A 4 -2.01 12.52 22.98
C LEU A 4 -0.98 13.42 22.26
N LEU A 5 -0.52 14.49 22.92
CA LEU A 5 0.50 15.36 22.34
C LEU A 5 1.85 14.66 22.23
N LEU A 6 2.19 13.81 23.19
CA LEU A 6 3.39 12.99 23.15
C LEU A 6 3.32 11.98 22.00
N GLU A 7 2.20 11.26 21.89
CA GLU A 7 1.94 10.30 20.82
C GLU A 7 2.08 10.93 19.43
N LEU A 8 1.41 12.06 19.21
CA LEU A 8 1.51 12.83 17.97
C LEU A 8 2.95 13.32 17.73
N GLY A 9 3.62 13.81 18.76
CA GLY A 9 5.01 14.25 18.67
C GLY A 9 5.94 13.13 18.23
N VAL A 10 5.80 11.95 18.83
CA VAL A 10 6.57 10.75 18.47
C VAL A 10 6.26 10.30 17.04
N ALA A 11 4.97 10.24 16.65
CA ALA A 11 4.56 9.85 15.31
C ALA A 11 5.13 10.81 14.24
N PHE A 12 4.99 12.12 14.43
CA PHE A 12 5.55 13.11 13.50
C PHE A 12 7.07 13.09 13.44
N ALA A 13 7.76 12.91 14.58
CA ALA A 13 9.21 12.77 14.60
C ALA A 13 9.67 11.54 13.82
N ALA A 14 8.98 10.42 14.00
CA ALA A 14 9.27 9.19 13.28
C ALA A 14 9.04 9.34 11.76
N ILE A 15 7.94 9.96 11.34
CA ILE A 15 7.66 10.27 9.93
C ILE A 15 8.76 11.19 9.38
N ALA A 16 9.18 12.22 10.10
CA ALA A 16 10.24 13.12 9.66
C ALA A 16 11.58 12.40 9.47
N VAL A 17 11.96 11.54 10.43
CA VAL A 17 13.21 10.75 10.35
C VAL A 17 13.12 9.73 9.20
N ALA A 18 12.02 9.00 9.10
CA ALA A 18 11.81 8.02 8.04
C ALA A 18 11.83 8.65 6.64
N GLY A 19 11.17 9.80 6.47
CA GLY A 19 11.19 10.56 5.21
C GLY A 19 12.57 11.11 4.88
N ALA A 20 13.30 11.65 5.85
CA ALA A 20 14.67 12.12 5.65
C ALA A 20 15.61 10.97 5.24
N LEU A 21 15.44 9.79 5.82
CA LEU A 21 16.22 8.60 5.47
C LEU A 21 15.90 8.12 4.06
N ALA A 22 14.61 8.01 3.71
CA ALA A 22 14.17 7.64 2.37
C ALA A 22 14.76 8.58 1.31
N ASN A 23 14.66 9.89 1.53
CA ASN A 23 15.21 10.89 0.61
C ASN A 23 16.73 10.78 0.46
N ARG A 24 17.47 10.52 1.55
CA ARG A 24 18.92 10.31 1.48
C ARG A 24 19.30 9.07 0.68
N LEU A 25 18.47 8.04 0.68
CA LEU A 25 18.68 6.80 -0.04
C LEU A 25 18.12 6.84 -1.47
N GLY A 26 17.48 7.94 -1.88
CA GLY A 26 16.82 8.06 -3.19
C GLY A 26 15.67 7.09 -3.38
N GLN A 27 14.98 6.73 -2.30
CA GLN A 27 13.87 5.78 -2.29
C GLN A 27 12.53 6.46 -2.02
N SER A 28 11.42 5.80 -2.39
CA SER A 28 10.09 6.26 -2.00
C SER A 28 9.94 6.25 -0.48
N VAL A 29 9.24 7.26 0.05
CA VAL A 29 9.04 7.44 1.49
C VAL A 29 8.08 6.41 2.10
N ILE A 30 7.18 5.81 1.30
CA ILE A 30 6.11 4.94 1.80
C ILE A 30 6.64 3.70 2.54
N PRO A 31 7.58 2.90 1.99
CA PRO A 31 8.11 1.75 2.72
C PRO A 31 8.71 2.13 4.07
N PHE A 32 9.37 3.30 4.14
CA PHE A 32 9.97 3.81 5.37
C PHE A 32 8.91 4.23 6.40
N TYR A 33 7.79 4.81 5.96
CA TYR A 33 6.67 5.14 6.85
C TYR A 33 5.99 3.89 7.38
N ILE A 34 5.80 2.86 6.55
CA ILE A 34 5.22 1.58 6.97
C ILE A 34 6.12 0.92 8.03
N VAL A 35 7.43 0.80 7.75
CA VAL A 35 8.40 0.22 8.70
C VAL A 35 8.44 1.04 9.99
N SER A 36 8.43 2.36 9.90
CA SER A 36 8.40 3.24 11.06
C SER A 36 7.16 3.02 11.93
N GLY A 37 5.97 2.91 11.29
CA GLY A 37 4.72 2.60 11.99
C GLY A 37 4.74 1.22 12.65
N MET A 38 5.27 0.20 11.98
CA MET A 38 5.44 -1.14 12.56
C MET A 38 6.37 -1.15 13.77
N LEU A 39 7.47 -0.39 13.71
CA LEU A 39 8.43 -0.29 14.82
C LEU A 39 7.85 0.42 16.04
N LEU A 40 7.07 1.49 15.83
CA LEU A 40 6.46 2.27 16.92
C LEU A 40 5.20 1.63 17.50
N GLY A 41 4.56 0.74 16.73
CA GLY A 41 3.33 0.08 17.13
C GLY A 41 3.52 -0.94 18.27
N GLU A 42 2.41 -1.46 18.76
CA GLU A 42 2.33 -2.38 19.90
C GLU A 42 3.15 -3.67 19.73
N PHE A 43 3.43 -4.06 18.49
CA PHE A 43 4.08 -5.36 18.20
C PHE A 43 5.60 -5.35 18.40
N VAL A 44 6.24 -4.20 18.31
CA VAL A 44 7.70 -4.10 18.43
C VAL A 44 8.10 -3.28 19.66
N LEU A 45 8.07 -1.94 19.57
CA LEU A 45 8.49 -1.07 20.68
C LEU A 45 7.46 -1.01 21.80
N GLY A 46 6.16 -1.19 21.48
CA GLY A 46 5.11 -1.24 22.50
C GLY A 46 5.20 -2.45 23.45
N ARG A 47 5.98 -3.48 23.12
CA ARG A 47 6.29 -4.60 24.02
C ARG A 47 7.52 -4.36 24.90
N ILE A 48 8.33 -3.38 24.56
CA ILE A 48 9.51 -3.02 25.32
C ILE A 48 9.08 -1.93 26.30
N ALA A 49 8.68 -2.33 27.51
CA ALA A 49 8.39 -1.40 28.61
C ALA A 49 9.65 -0.59 28.92
N LEU A 50 9.80 0.55 28.30
CA LEU A 50 10.85 1.52 28.66
C LEU A 50 10.38 2.28 29.90
N PRO A 51 11.19 2.35 30.98
CA PRO A 51 10.78 2.93 32.26
C PRO A 51 10.42 4.41 32.19
N VAL A 52 10.58 5.06 31.05
CA VAL A 52 10.35 6.50 30.84
C VAL A 52 9.07 6.81 30.06
N VAL A 53 8.50 5.88 29.27
CA VAL A 53 7.46 6.18 28.27
C VAL A 53 6.17 5.37 28.44
N GLY A 54 6.07 4.45 29.41
CA GLY A 54 4.87 3.62 29.58
C GLY A 54 4.77 2.45 28.58
N GLU A 55 3.56 1.88 28.41
CA GLU A 55 3.33 0.59 27.75
C GLU A 55 3.35 0.61 26.23
N ALA A 56 3.26 1.77 25.56
CA ALA A 56 3.38 1.88 24.09
C ALA A 56 3.75 3.32 23.67
N PHE A 57 4.59 3.45 22.63
CA PHE A 57 4.93 4.77 22.06
C PHE A 57 3.78 5.36 21.24
N VAL A 58 2.99 4.50 20.61
CA VAL A 58 1.82 4.89 19.81
C VAL A 58 0.75 3.81 19.99
N THR A 59 -0.38 4.18 20.55
CA THR A 59 -1.57 3.32 20.71
C THR A 59 -2.59 3.63 19.61
N GLU A 60 -3.49 2.70 19.32
CA GLU A 60 -4.62 2.97 18.44
C GLU A 60 -5.56 4.03 19.07
N SER A 61 -5.24 5.30 18.84
CA SER A 61 -6.12 6.40 19.24
C SER A 61 -7.13 6.69 18.15
N VAL A 62 -8.32 7.15 18.54
CA VAL A 62 -9.37 7.61 17.61
C VAL A 62 -8.83 8.67 16.65
N PHE A 63 -7.89 9.48 17.11
CA PHE A 63 -7.26 10.52 16.30
C PHE A 63 -6.36 9.95 15.21
N LEU A 64 -5.56 8.93 15.51
CA LEU A 64 -4.71 8.23 14.54
C LEU A 64 -5.55 7.51 13.49
N SER A 65 -6.62 6.85 13.91
CA SER A 65 -7.57 6.18 13.01
C SER A 65 -8.23 7.17 12.06
N LEU A 66 -8.77 8.27 12.57
CA LEU A 66 -9.35 9.34 11.74
C LEU A 66 -8.32 9.96 10.79
N GLY A 67 -7.09 10.17 11.26
CA GLY A 67 -6.00 10.69 10.43
C GLY A 67 -5.63 9.74 9.30
N ALA A 68 -5.59 8.43 9.56
CA ALA A 68 -5.35 7.40 8.57
C ALA A 68 -6.47 7.34 7.52
N GLU A 69 -7.75 7.35 7.95
CA GLU A 69 -8.91 7.38 7.06
C GLU A 69 -8.90 8.63 6.15
N LEU A 70 -8.68 9.80 6.73
CA LEU A 70 -8.56 11.05 5.95
C LEU A 70 -7.38 10.98 4.98
N GLY A 71 -6.24 10.43 5.40
CA GLY A 71 -5.07 10.24 4.56
C GLY A 71 -5.37 9.37 3.34
N ILE A 72 -6.07 8.26 3.53
CA ILE A 72 -6.49 7.36 2.44
C ILE A 72 -7.47 8.09 1.49
N VAL A 73 -8.49 8.77 2.03
CA VAL A 73 -9.47 9.50 1.21
C VAL A 73 -8.78 10.58 0.37
N LEU A 74 -7.89 11.38 0.97
CA LEU A 74 -7.14 12.42 0.25
C LEU A 74 -6.21 11.82 -0.79
N LEU A 75 -5.50 10.73 -0.46
CA LEU A 75 -4.63 10.03 -1.40
C LEU A 75 -5.40 9.54 -2.62
N LEU A 76 -6.54 8.86 -2.41
CA LEU A 76 -7.40 8.38 -3.50
C LEU A 76 -7.99 9.53 -4.32
N PHE A 77 -8.34 10.64 -3.67
CA PHE A 77 -8.83 11.83 -4.35
C PHE A 77 -7.76 12.43 -5.29
N PHE A 78 -6.54 12.63 -4.81
CA PHE A 78 -5.44 13.15 -5.63
C PHE A 78 -5.07 12.19 -6.76
N LEU A 79 -5.05 10.89 -6.50
CA LEU A 79 -4.87 9.86 -7.53
C LEU A 79 -5.95 9.95 -8.60
N GLY A 80 -7.22 10.13 -8.20
CA GLY A 80 -8.34 10.29 -9.13
C GLY A 80 -8.20 11.52 -10.03
N LEU A 81 -7.63 12.62 -9.53
CA LEU A 81 -7.37 13.83 -10.31
C LEU A 81 -6.27 13.63 -11.37
N GLU A 82 -5.28 12.78 -11.10
CA GLU A 82 -4.20 12.49 -12.06
C GLU A 82 -4.64 11.49 -13.14
N PHE A 83 -5.78 10.82 -12.95
CA PHE A 83 -6.26 9.78 -13.83
C PHE A 83 -6.82 10.32 -15.15
N ASN A 84 -6.20 9.96 -16.27
CA ASN A 84 -6.66 10.35 -17.60
C ASN A 84 -7.35 9.18 -18.32
N LEU A 85 -8.69 9.15 -18.23
CA LEU A 85 -9.51 8.09 -18.83
C LEU A 85 -9.32 7.97 -20.36
N THR A 86 -9.11 9.09 -21.06
CA THR A 86 -8.92 9.09 -22.51
C THR A 86 -7.63 8.37 -22.90
N ARG A 87 -6.55 8.61 -22.18
CA ARG A 87 -5.27 7.93 -22.40
C ARG A 87 -5.38 6.43 -22.08
N LEU A 88 -6.03 6.08 -20.97
CA LEU A 88 -6.28 4.69 -20.59
C LEU A 88 -7.01 3.92 -21.69
N LEU A 89 -8.09 4.49 -22.23
CA LEU A 89 -8.88 3.88 -23.31
C LEU A 89 -8.10 3.77 -24.62
N ALA A 90 -7.21 4.72 -24.91
CA ALA A 90 -6.34 4.67 -26.08
C ALA A 90 -5.36 3.49 -26.03
N ARG A 91 -4.88 3.13 -24.85
CA ARG A 91 -3.92 2.03 -24.63
C ARG A 91 -4.56 0.71 -24.14
N ARG A 92 -5.88 0.58 -24.19
CA ARG A 92 -6.64 -0.57 -23.64
C ARG A 92 -6.08 -1.95 -24.04
N ARG A 93 -5.60 -2.11 -25.28
CA ARG A 93 -5.04 -3.40 -25.73
C ARG A 93 -3.74 -3.79 -25.01
N ALA A 94 -2.87 -2.81 -24.80
CA ALA A 94 -1.62 -3.02 -24.06
C ALA A 94 -1.92 -3.33 -22.59
N ILE A 95 -2.84 -2.58 -21.98
CA ILE A 95 -3.28 -2.74 -20.60
C ILE A 95 -3.93 -4.12 -20.39
N THR A 96 -4.88 -4.50 -21.23
CA THR A 96 -5.52 -5.82 -21.13
C THR A 96 -4.50 -6.95 -21.27
N ARG A 97 -3.55 -6.82 -22.22
CA ARG A 97 -2.51 -7.83 -22.40
C ARG A 97 -1.61 -7.94 -21.18
N ALA A 98 -1.13 -6.81 -20.66
CA ALA A 98 -0.27 -6.77 -19.47
C ALA A 98 -1.03 -7.30 -18.25
N GLY A 99 -2.24 -6.80 -17.98
CA GLY A 99 -3.06 -7.25 -16.86
C GLY A 99 -3.46 -8.72 -16.92
N THR A 100 -3.69 -9.27 -18.12
CA THR A 100 -3.98 -10.71 -18.25
C THR A 100 -2.73 -11.56 -17.97
N ILE A 101 -1.56 -11.12 -18.39
CA ILE A 101 -0.30 -11.82 -18.09
C ILE A 101 -0.02 -11.74 -16.59
N ASP A 102 -0.17 -10.57 -16.01
CA ASP A 102 -0.01 -10.31 -14.58
C ASP A 102 -0.97 -11.18 -13.75
N LEU A 103 -2.26 -11.20 -14.10
CA LEU A 103 -3.25 -12.09 -13.51
C LEU A 103 -2.84 -13.55 -13.59
N GLY A 104 -2.43 -14.01 -14.78
CA GLY A 104 -2.03 -15.41 -14.98
C GLY A 104 -0.83 -15.81 -14.12
N ILE A 105 0.15 -14.95 -13.98
CA ILE A 105 1.36 -15.21 -13.20
C ILE A 105 1.08 -15.09 -11.71
N ASN A 106 0.62 -13.95 -11.24
CA ASN A 106 0.52 -13.67 -9.79
C ASN A 106 -0.63 -14.46 -9.14
N PHE A 107 -1.79 -14.51 -9.78
CA PHE A 107 -2.91 -15.34 -9.30
C PHE A 107 -2.56 -16.82 -9.37
N GLY A 108 -1.90 -17.28 -10.45
CA GLY A 108 -1.44 -18.66 -10.60
C GLY A 108 -0.42 -19.06 -9.53
N VAL A 109 0.58 -18.22 -9.26
CA VAL A 109 1.56 -18.45 -8.19
C VAL A 109 0.86 -18.49 -6.83
N GLY A 110 -0.05 -17.54 -6.56
CA GLY A 110 -0.83 -17.52 -5.33
C GLY A 110 -1.70 -18.75 -5.16
N LEU A 111 -2.32 -19.26 -6.23
CA LEU A 111 -3.14 -20.47 -6.22
C LEU A 111 -2.30 -21.72 -5.90
N VAL A 112 -1.15 -21.87 -6.54
CA VAL A 112 -0.23 -22.99 -6.28
C VAL A 112 0.28 -22.92 -4.83
N PHE A 113 0.70 -21.76 -4.38
CA PHE A 113 1.18 -21.58 -3.00
C PHE A 113 0.08 -21.87 -1.97
N GLY A 114 -1.12 -21.32 -2.17
CA GLY A 114 -2.27 -21.56 -1.29
C GLY A 114 -2.67 -23.04 -1.25
N TRP A 115 -2.63 -23.72 -2.42
CA TRP A 115 -2.89 -25.16 -2.49
C TRP A 115 -1.85 -25.98 -1.71
N LEU A 116 -0.56 -25.65 -1.85
CA LEU A 116 0.51 -26.35 -1.15
C LEU A 116 0.43 -26.18 0.37
N VAL A 117 0.00 -25.00 0.84
CA VAL A 117 -0.07 -24.70 2.29
C VAL A 117 -1.34 -25.30 2.92
N PHE A 118 -2.48 -25.17 2.25
CA PHE A 118 -3.78 -25.49 2.87
C PHE A 118 -4.40 -26.78 2.34
N GLY A 119 -3.98 -27.30 1.18
CA GLY A 119 -4.51 -28.52 0.60
C GLY A 119 -6.01 -28.47 0.22
N ALA A 120 -6.61 -27.29 0.17
CA ALA A 120 -8.04 -27.10 -0.05
C ALA A 120 -8.28 -25.97 -1.08
N PRO A 121 -9.32 -26.09 -1.95
CA PRO A 121 -9.54 -25.15 -3.05
C PRO A 121 -9.92 -23.73 -2.58
N VAL A 122 -10.79 -23.61 -1.58
CA VAL A 122 -11.27 -22.31 -1.12
C VAL A 122 -10.13 -21.47 -0.51
N PRO A 123 -9.33 -21.96 0.44
CA PRO A 123 -8.17 -21.20 0.92
C PRO A 123 -7.15 -20.93 -0.19
N ALA A 124 -6.95 -21.85 -1.15
CA ALA A 124 -6.03 -21.63 -2.25
C ALA A 124 -6.47 -20.45 -3.15
N VAL A 125 -7.76 -20.36 -3.46
CA VAL A 125 -8.32 -19.24 -4.21
C VAL A 125 -8.21 -17.93 -3.42
N LEU A 126 -8.48 -17.94 -2.12
CA LEU A 126 -8.31 -16.74 -1.27
C LEU A 126 -6.86 -16.25 -1.26
N VAL A 127 -5.90 -17.15 -1.11
CA VAL A 127 -4.47 -16.80 -1.18
C VAL A 127 -4.10 -16.26 -2.56
N ALA A 128 -4.66 -16.83 -3.62
CA ALA A 128 -4.45 -16.33 -4.98
C ALA A 128 -4.89 -14.87 -5.15
N GLY A 129 -6.05 -14.51 -4.61
CA GLY A 129 -6.52 -13.12 -4.60
C GLY A 129 -5.61 -12.19 -3.80
N ILE A 130 -5.15 -12.63 -2.62
CA ILE A 130 -4.23 -11.85 -1.77
C ILE A 130 -2.88 -11.62 -2.46
N VAL A 131 -2.34 -12.62 -3.14
CA VAL A 131 -1.05 -12.52 -3.84
C VAL A 131 -1.16 -11.69 -5.12
N TYR A 132 -2.32 -11.74 -5.77
CA TYR A 132 -2.54 -11.03 -7.02
C TYR A 132 -2.68 -9.53 -6.86
N ILE A 133 -3.40 -9.07 -5.82
CA ILE A 133 -3.69 -7.65 -5.66
C ILE A 133 -2.44 -6.85 -5.27
N SER A 134 -2.18 -5.78 -6.00
CA SER A 134 -1.16 -4.79 -5.66
C SER A 134 -1.79 -3.52 -5.07
N SER A 135 -0.96 -2.68 -4.45
CA SER A 135 -1.42 -1.40 -3.93
C SER A 135 -1.22 -0.29 -4.96
N SER A 136 -2.28 0.05 -5.69
CA SER A 136 -2.28 1.16 -6.65
C SER A 136 -1.82 2.48 -6.01
N ALA A 137 -2.23 2.75 -4.77
CA ALA A 137 -1.82 3.93 -4.03
C ALA A 137 -0.30 3.98 -3.76
N VAL A 138 0.29 2.87 -3.30
CA VAL A 138 1.73 2.78 -3.02
C VAL A 138 2.53 2.91 -4.30
N ILE A 139 2.15 2.21 -5.36
CA ILE A 139 2.85 2.21 -6.64
C ILE A 139 2.80 3.61 -7.27
N THR A 140 1.63 4.23 -7.37
CA THR A 140 1.49 5.56 -7.97
C THR A 140 2.27 6.60 -7.19
N LYS A 141 2.17 6.60 -5.85
CA LYS A 141 2.94 7.53 -5.02
C LYS A 141 4.44 7.32 -5.20
N SER A 142 4.90 6.07 -5.29
CA SER A 142 6.31 5.76 -5.52
C SER A 142 6.79 6.27 -6.89
N LEU A 143 5.97 6.15 -7.95
CA LEU A 143 6.28 6.69 -9.27
C LEU A 143 6.40 8.22 -9.25
N ILE A 144 5.53 8.90 -8.50
CA ILE A 144 5.57 10.35 -8.31
C ILE A 144 6.85 10.75 -7.57
N ASP A 145 7.14 10.12 -6.43
CA ASP A 145 8.29 10.43 -5.57
C ASP A 145 9.63 10.24 -6.30
N LEU A 146 9.69 9.24 -7.19
CA LEU A 146 10.89 8.95 -8.00
C LEU A 146 10.94 9.75 -9.31
N GLY A 147 9.92 10.54 -9.61
CA GLY A 147 9.83 11.30 -10.86
C GLY A 147 9.58 10.44 -12.11
N TRP A 148 9.16 9.18 -11.93
CA TRP A 148 8.93 8.22 -13.02
C TRP A 148 7.53 8.27 -13.60
N ILE A 149 6.61 9.02 -12.98
CA ILE A 149 5.21 9.14 -13.43
C ILE A 149 5.08 9.68 -14.86
N ALA A 150 6.06 10.45 -15.33
CA ALA A 150 6.10 10.99 -16.69
C ALA A 150 6.70 10.05 -17.73
N ASN A 151 7.24 8.89 -17.33
CA ASN A 151 7.82 7.92 -18.25
C ASN A 151 6.74 7.18 -19.03
N ASP A 152 7.06 6.73 -20.24
CA ASP A 152 6.12 6.01 -21.11
C ASP A 152 5.65 4.67 -20.49
N GLU A 153 6.47 4.06 -19.63
CA GLU A 153 6.18 2.81 -18.93
C GLU A 153 5.19 2.99 -17.78
N ALA A 154 5.08 4.18 -17.21
CA ALA A 154 4.16 4.45 -16.10
C ALA A 154 2.70 4.27 -16.51
N GLU A 155 2.34 4.66 -17.70
CA GLU A 155 0.95 4.62 -18.19
C GLU A 155 0.41 3.18 -18.33
N PRO A 156 1.11 2.22 -18.98
CA PRO A 156 0.69 0.82 -18.99
C PRO A 156 0.65 0.21 -17.59
N LEU A 157 1.59 0.56 -16.70
CA LEU A 157 1.65 0.08 -15.34
C LEU A 157 0.42 0.54 -14.53
N LEU A 158 0.12 1.84 -14.56
CA LEU A 158 -1.08 2.38 -13.92
C LEU A 158 -2.37 1.77 -14.48
N GLY A 159 -2.40 1.52 -15.80
CA GLY A 159 -3.52 0.82 -16.43
C GLY A 159 -3.68 -0.63 -15.95
N THR A 160 -2.58 -1.34 -15.70
CA THR A 160 -2.61 -2.70 -15.13
C THR A 160 -3.20 -2.69 -13.72
N LEU A 161 -2.87 -1.70 -12.88
CA LEU A 161 -3.47 -1.55 -11.55
C LEU A 161 -5.00 -1.42 -11.61
N VAL A 162 -5.51 -0.64 -12.58
CA VAL A 162 -6.97 -0.55 -12.81
C VAL A 162 -7.56 -1.90 -13.25
N TYR A 163 -6.85 -2.65 -14.07
CA TYR A 163 -7.28 -3.98 -14.47
C TYR A 163 -7.36 -4.92 -13.26
N GLU A 164 -6.37 -4.88 -12.35
CA GLU A 164 -6.36 -5.61 -11.08
C GLU A 164 -7.57 -5.24 -10.21
N ASP A 165 -7.81 -3.95 -10.01
CA ASP A 165 -8.93 -3.45 -9.20
C ASP A 165 -10.28 -3.92 -9.74
N LEU A 166 -10.47 -3.90 -11.08
CA LEU A 166 -11.69 -4.40 -11.73
C LEU A 166 -11.85 -5.92 -11.55
N PHE A 167 -10.76 -6.67 -11.67
CA PHE A 167 -10.79 -8.12 -11.46
C PHE A 167 -11.14 -8.46 -10.01
N ILE A 168 -10.49 -7.80 -9.05
CA ILE A 168 -10.73 -8.04 -7.61
C ILE A 168 -12.15 -7.64 -7.21
N ALA A 169 -12.70 -6.57 -7.78
CA ALA A 169 -14.08 -6.20 -7.53
C ALA A 169 -15.07 -7.31 -7.92
N VAL A 170 -14.84 -7.96 -9.08
CA VAL A 170 -15.64 -9.12 -9.51
C VAL A 170 -15.35 -10.36 -8.65
N TYR A 171 -14.09 -10.62 -8.35
CA TYR A 171 -13.66 -11.75 -7.52
C TYR A 171 -14.26 -11.72 -6.12
N LEU A 172 -14.34 -10.55 -5.47
CA LEU A 172 -14.95 -10.40 -4.15
C LEU A 172 -16.48 -10.44 -4.15
N ALA A 173 -17.11 -10.27 -5.31
CA ALA A 173 -18.57 -10.33 -5.46
C ALA A 173 -19.11 -11.75 -5.64
N VAL A 174 -18.25 -12.76 -5.87
CA VAL A 174 -18.58 -14.18 -6.08
C VAL A 174 -18.27 -14.98 -4.83
#